data_59142ed3b272009feda25383f6db500a
#
_entry.id   59142ed3b272009feda25383f6db500a
#
_cell.length_a   1.000
_cell.length_b   1.000
_cell.length_c   1.000
_cell.angle_alpha   90.00
_cell.angle_beta   90.00
_cell.angle_gamma   90.00
#
_symmetry.space_group_name_H-M   'P 1'
#
loop_
_entity.id
_entity.type
_entity.pdbx_description
1 polymer ?
#
loop_
_entity_poly.entity_id
_entity_poly.type
_entity_poly.pdbx_seq_one_letter_code
_entity_poly.pdbx_strand_id
1 'polypeptide(L)'
;VENIVLVCTAGMSTSLLVSKMKEIAGRNNIEINIEALAQSELKSYNKRIDLILLGPQVKYLLNNLERNYKNSETRFDVIDSIHYGTLNGKAVLNQALTLLNKKVI
;
A
#
# COMPACT_ATOMS: atom_id res chain seq x y z
N VAL A 1 -5.70 -2.37 -14.29
CA VAL A 1 -4.55 -1.97 -13.46
C VAL A 1 -4.97 -1.94 -12.01
N GLU A 2 -4.25 -2.63 -11.15
CA GLU A 2 -4.55 -2.65 -9.71
C GLU A 2 -4.16 -1.34 -9.06
N ASN A 3 -4.93 -0.96 -8.04
CA ASN A 3 -4.68 0.23 -7.25
C ASN A 3 -4.25 -0.18 -5.84
N ILE A 4 -3.06 0.25 -5.46
CA ILE A 4 -2.48 0.00 -4.15
C ILE A 4 -2.42 1.33 -3.40
N VAL A 5 -2.93 1.34 -2.18
CA VAL A 5 -2.91 2.52 -1.33
C VAL A 5 -2.11 2.21 -0.07
N LEU A 6 -1.10 3.04 0.22
CA LEU A 6 -0.38 2.99 1.48
C LEU A 6 -0.98 4.03 2.42
N VAL A 7 -1.42 3.60 3.58
CA VAL A 7 -2.05 4.49 4.57
C VAL A 7 -1.09 4.74 5.72
N CYS A 8 -0.94 6.01 6.09
CA CYS A 8 -0.10 6.41 7.21
C CYS A 8 -0.75 7.57 7.95
N THR A 9 -0.17 7.97 9.07
CA THR A 9 -0.69 9.10 9.85
C THR A 9 -0.53 10.41 9.09
N ALA A 10 0.64 10.62 8.53
CA ALA A 10 0.93 11.72 7.62
C ALA A 10 2.39 11.59 7.30
N GLY A 11 2.78 11.88 6.10
CA GLY A 11 4.15 12.03 6.09
C GLY A 11 4.91 11.72 4.87
N MET A 12 6.04 12.37 4.90
CA MET A 12 6.98 12.35 3.80
C MET A 12 7.61 10.97 3.61
N SER A 13 7.74 10.19 4.70
CA SER A 13 8.34 8.84 4.61
C SER A 13 7.55 7.92 3.72
N THR A 14 6.22 7.94 3.86
CA THR A 14 5.36 7.08 3.04
C THR A 14 5.39 7.52 1.59
N SER A 15 5.38 8.82 1.34
CA SER A 15 5.47 9.34 -0.03
C SER A 15 6.78 8.95 -0.69
N LEU A 16 7.88 8.98 0.07
CA LEU A 16 9.19 8.59 -0.45
C LEU A 16 9.22 7.09 -0.75
N LEU A 17 8.63 6.28 0.12
CA LEU A 17 8.52 4.83 -0.10
C LEU A 17 7.72 4.55 -1.37
N VAL A 18 6.59 5.23 -1.55
CA VAL A 18 5.77 5.09 -2.75
C VAL A 18 6.56 5.44 -4.01
N SER A 19 7.34 6.51 -3.95
CA SER A 19 8.18 6.90 -5.10
C SER A 19 9.16 5.81 -5.47
N LYS A 20 9.78 5.18 -4.47
CA LYS A 20 10.71 4.07 -4.71
C LYS A 20 10.01 2.86 -5.30
N MET A 21 8.82 2.54 -4.79
CA MET A 21 8.04 1.42 -5.32
C MET A 21 7.64 1.66 -6.78
N LYS A 22 7.20 2.88 -7.10
CA LYS A 22 6.84 3.24 -8.48
C LYS A 22 8.02 3.12 -9.43
N GLU A 23 9.19 3.57 -8.99
CA GLU A 23 10.40 3.48 -9.81
C GLU A 23 10.75 2.03 -10.12
N ILE A 24 10.71 1.17 -9.09
CA ILE A 24 11.02 -0.25 -9.27
C ILE A 24 9.99 -0.92 -10.16
N ALA A 25 8.70 -0.63 -9.96
CA ALA A 25 7.64 -1.18 -10.81
C ALA A 25 7.83 -0.77 -12.26
N GLY A 26 8.17 0.50 -12.50
CA GLY A 26 8.40 1.00 -13.85
C GLY A 26 9.57 0.30 -14.54
N ARG A 27 10.65 0.07 -13.81
CA ARG A 27 11.83 -0.62 -14.38
C ARG A 27 11.55 -2.07 -14.70
N ASN A 28 10.57 -2.67 -14.06
CA ASN A 28 10.20 -4.07 -14.26
C ASN A 28 8.92 -4.24 -15.09
N ASN A 29 8.44 -3.18 -15.70
CA ASN A 29 7.25 -3.19 -16.56
C ASN A 29 6.00 -3.71 -15.83
N ILE A 30 5.86 -3.39 -14.55
CA ILE A 30 4.71 -3.78 -13.74
C ILE A 30 3.70 -2.64 -13.77
N GLU A 31 2.52 -2.93 -14.29
CA GLU A 31 1.45 -1.93 -14.40
C GLU A 31 0.58 -1.95 -13.15
N ILE A 32 0.88 -1.07 -12.21
CA ILE A 32 0.10 -0.87 -11.00
C ILE A 32 0.08 0.62 -10.66
N ASN A 33 -0.96 1.04 -9.96
CA ASN A 33 -1.04 2.38 -9.40
C ASN A 33 -0.74 2.29 -7.90
N ILE A 34 0.12 3.16 -7.41
CA ILE A 34 0.50 3.18 -6.00
C ILE A 34 0.34 4.61 -5.51
N GLU A 35 -0.40 4.81 -4.42
CA GLU A 35 -0.61 6.12 -3.84
C GLU A 35 -0.46 6.05 -2.33
N ALA A 36 0.01 7.16 -1.74
CA ALA A 36 0.06 7.32 -0.30
C ALA A 36 -1.09 8.23 0.12
N LEU A 37 -1.90 7.79 1.07
CA LEU A 37 -3.01 8.56 1.58
C LEU A 37 -3.00 8.54 3.10
N ALA A 38 -3.45 9.64 3.71
CA ALA A 38 -3.79 9.64 5.12
C ALA A 38 -5.13 8.92 5.28
N GLN A 39 -5.41 8.40 6.47
CA GLN A 39 -6.66 7.73 6.74
C GLN A 39 -7.87 8.59 6.36
N SER A 40 -7.81 9.88 6.67
CA SER A 40 -8.90 10.81 6.39
C SER A 40 -9.19 10.99 4.91
N GLU A 41 -8.22 10.69 4.06
CA GLU A 41 -8.36 10.84 2.62
C GLU A 41 -9.00 9.63 1.94
N LEU A 42 -9.09 8.49 2.64
CA LEU A 42 -9.65 7.28 2.06
C LEU A 42 -11.10 7.45 1.64
N LYS A 43 -11.87 8.23 2.40
CA LYS A 43 -13.28 8.45 2.09
C LYS A 43 -13.48 9.21 0.79
N SER A 44 -12.53 10.04 0.44
CA SER A 44 -12.57 10.85 -0.78
C SER A 44 -11.98 10.13 -1.99
N TYR A 45 -11.38 8.98 -1.77
CA TYR A 45 -10.76 8.22 -2.84
C TYR A 45 -11.85 7.50 -3.63
N ASN A 46 -12.04 7.89 -4.87
CA ASN A 46 -13.17 7.42 -5.68
C ASN A 46 -12.83 6.30 -6.66
N LYS A 47 -11.62 5.76 -6.57
CA LYS A 47 -11.21 4.62 -7.38
C LYS A 47 -11.35 3.34 -6.56
N ARG A 48 -11.51 2.21 -7.26
CA ARG A 48 -11.44 0.91 -6.60
C ARG A 48 -10.05 0.70 -6.01
N ILE A 49 -10.00 0.20 -4.80
CA ILE A 49 -8.74 -0.13 -4.14
C ILE A 49 -8.61 -1.65 -4.07
N ASP A 50 -7.53 -2.17 -4.62
CA ASP A 50 -7.28 -3.61 -4.61
C ASP A 50 -6.51 -4.05 -3.39
N LEU A 51 -5.64 -3.18 -2.86
CA LEU A 51 -4.83 -3.49 -1.70
C LEU A 51 -4.58 -2.23 -0.89
N ILE A 52 -4.78 -2.32 0.42
CA ILE A 52 -4.40 -1.28 1.37
C ILE A 52 -3.26 -1.83 2.22
N LEU A 53 -2.13 -1.15 2.21
CA LEU A 53 -1.00 -1.44 3.07
C LEU A 53 -0.90 -0.38 4.15
N LEU A 54 -0.91 -0.80 5.40
CA LEU A 54 -0.84 0.11 6.53
C LEU A 54 0.60 0.27 6.99
N GLY A 55 1.02 1.51 7.20
CA GLY A 55 2.29 1.77 7.88
C GLY A 55 2.25 1.16 9.27
N PRO A 56 3.40 0.74 9.83
CA PRO A 56 3.41 0.11 11.15
C PRO A 56 2.79 0.98 12.24
N GLN A 57 2.87 2.30 12.10
CA GLN A 57 2.36 3.25 13.09
C GLN A 57 0.83 3.26 13.16
N VAL A 58 0.18 2.80 12.11
CA VAL A 58 -1.29 2.81 12.02
C VAL A 58 -1.87 1.40 11.91
N LYS A 59 -1.12 0.40 12.32
CA LYS A 59 -1.62 -0.99 12.27
C LYS A 59 -2.92 -1.18 13.06
N TYR A 60 -3.17 -0.33 14.05
CA TYR A 60 -4.40 -0.39 14.84
C TYR A 60 -5.66 -0.10 14.01
N LEU A 61 -5.49 0.47 12.82
CA LEU A 61 -6.63 0.75 11.94
C LEU A 61 -7.13 -0.48 11.19
N LEU A 62 -6.37 -1.57 11.22
CA LEU A 62 -6.66 -2.73 10.38
C LEU A 62 -8.08 -3.25 10.57
N ASN A 63 -8.50 -3.47 11.81
CA ASN A 63 -9.83 -4.03 12.07
C ASN A 63 -10.95 -3.10 11.61
N ASN A 64 -10.81 -1.80 11.84
CA ASN A 64 -11.82 -0.84 11.39
C ASN A 64 -11.91 -0.79 9.87
N LEU A 65 -10.77 -0.78 9.19
CA LEU A 65 -10.77 -0.72 7.74
C LEU A 65 -11.32 -2.01 7.13
N GLU A 66 -10.97 -3.15 7.69
CA GLU A 66 -11.52 -4.43 7.21
C GLU A 66 -13.05 -4.45 7.32
N ARG A 67 -13.60 -3.92 8.41
CA ARG A 67 -15.06 -3.83 8.58
C ARG A 67 -15.68 -2.89 7.56
N ASN A 68 -15.05 -1.75 7.30
CA ASN A 68 -15.58 -0.76 6.37
C ASN A 68 -15.56 -1.26 4.92
N TYR A 69 -14.67 -2.18 4.61
CA TYR A 69 -14.49 -2.71 3.25
C TYR A 69 -14.92 -4.17 3.11
N LYS A 70 -15.66 -4.69 4.08
CA LYS A 70 -15.99 -6.13 4.13
C LYS A 70 -16.75 -6.65 2.90
N ASN A 71 -17.49 -5.77 2.22
CA ASN A 71 -18.24 -6.15 1.04
C ASN A 71 -17.48 -5.90 -0.26
N SER A 72 -16.22 -5.56 -0.17
CA SER A 72 -15.37 -5.31 -1.32
C SER A 72 -14.31 -6.40 -1.43
N GLU A 73 -13.60 -6.42 -2.54
CA GLU A 73 -12.49 -7.34 -2.76
C GLU A 73 -11.16 -6.75 -2.30
N THR A 74 -11.19 -5.63 -1.60
CA THR A 74 -9.98 -4.97 -1.12
C THR A 74 -9.26 -5.84 -0.10
N ARG A 75 -7.97 -6.04 -0.31
CA ARG A 75 -7.12 -6.79 0.61
C ARG A 75 -6.36 -5.82 1.51
N PHE A 76 -5.91 -6.32 2.65
CA PHE A 76 -5.24 -5.49 3.66
C PHE A 76 -4.02 -6.21 4.20
N ASP A 77 -2.98 -5.45 4.49
CA ASP A 77 -1.84 -5.96 5.25
C ASP A 77 -1.12 -4.80 5.92
N VAL A 78 -0.22 -5.12 6.83
CA VAL A 78 0.62 -4.15 7.51
C VAL A 78 2.03 -4.29 6.97
N ILE A 79 2.67 -3.16 6.66
CA ILE A 79 4.04 -3.16 6.17
C ILE A 79 4.99 -3.55 7.30
N ASP A 80 5.92 -4.45 7.02
CA ASP A 80 6.96 -4.83 7.97
C ASP A 80 7.72 -3.58 8.43
N SER A 81 7.90 -3.43 9.74
CA SER A 81 8.49 -2.21 10.30
C SER A 81 9.94 -1.97 9.86
N ILE A 82 10.70 -3.03 9.63
CA ILE A 82 12.07 -2.91 9.15
C ILE A 82 12.09 -2.40 7.72
N HIS A 83 11.25 -2.97 6.86
CA HIS A 83 11.17 -2.54 5.47
C HIS A 83 10.64 -1.12 5.35
N TYR A 84 9.70 -0.76 6.21
CA TYR A 84 9.18 0.61 6.25
C TYR A 84 10.25 1.59 6.71
N GLY A 85 10.93 1.28 7.79
CA GLY A 85 11.94 2.15 8.38
C GLY A 85 13.15 2.35 7.49
N THR A 86 13.52 1.35 6.70
CA THR A 86 14.65 1.44 5.77
C THR A 86 14.24 1.90 4.38
N LEU A 87 12.97 2.22 4.19
CA LEU A 87 12.41 2.61 2.88
C LEU A 87 12.73 1.59 1.80
N ASN A 88 12.58 0.32 2.13
CA ASN A 88 12.89 -0.78 1.22
C ASN A 88 11.75 -0.97 0.21
N GLY A 89 11.77 -0.17 -0.86
CA GLY A 89 10.73 -0.19 -1.87
C GLY A 89 10.54 -1.55 -2.53
N LYS A 90 11.63 -2.27 -2.77
CA LYS A 90 11.54 -3.60 -3.39
C LYS A 90 10.82 -4.60 -2.49
N ALA A 91 11.16 -4.63 -1.20
CA ALA A 91 10.54 -5.57 -0.26
C ALA A 91 9.05 -5.26 -0.09
N VAL A 92 8.69 -3.99 0.02
CA VAL A 92 7.28 -3.60 0.17
C VAL A 92 6.51 -3.86 -1.12
N LEU A 93 7.11 -3.58 -2.28
CA LEU A 93 6.49 -3.89 -3.55
C LEU A 93 6.25 -5.39 -3.70
N ASN A 94 7.22 -6.22 -3.31
CA ASN A 94 7.06 -7.67 -3.37
C ASN A 94 5.96 -8.16 -2.42
N GLN A 95 5.83 -7.54 -1.24
CA GLN A 95 4.72 -7.83 -0.35
C GLN A 95 3.39 -7.56 -1.04
N ALA A 96 3.28 -6.41 -1.71
CA ALA A 96 2.07 -6.05 -2.44
C ALA A 96 1.78 -7.03 -3.58
N LEU A 97 2.80 -7.37 -4.37
CA LEU A 97 2.63 -8.28 -5.49
C LEU A 97 2.18 -9.67 -5.03
N THR A 98 2.73 -10.16 -3.92
CA THR A 98 2.33 -11.44 -3.34
C THR A 98 0.85 -11.41 -2.96
N LEU A 99 0.41 -10.33 -2.32
CA LEU A 99 -0.98 -10.20 -1.89
C LEU A 99 -1.94 -10.08 -3.07
N LEU A 100 -1.46 -9.57 -4.20
CA LEU A 100 -2.25 -9.45 -5.42
C LEU A 100 -2.14 -10.68 -6.32
N ASN A 101 -1.47 -11.74 -5.85
CA ASN A 101 -1.22 -12.95 -6.63
C ASN A 101 -0.44 -12.68 -7.92
N LYS A 102 0.49 -11.74 -7.86
CA LYS A 102 1.36 -11.41 -8.98
C LYS A 102 2.77 -11.93 -8.72
N LYS A 103 3.52 -12.10 -9.79
CA LYS A 103 4.90 -12.58 -9.70
C LYS A 103 5.77 -11.50 -9.03
N VAL A 104 6.55 -11.91 -8.04
CA VAL A 104 7.51 -11.02 -7.37
C VAL A 104 8.74 -10.77 -8.24
N ILE A 105 9.48 -9.75 -7.86
CA ILE A 105 10.69 -9.35 -8.56
C ILE A 105 11.90 -10.05 -7.97
#